data_a65c8d8cc87495ec7ef552bf4f72ce5a
#
_entry.id   a65c8d8cc87495ec7ef552bf4f72ce5a
#
_cell.length_a   1.000
_cell.length_b   1.000
_cell.length_c   1.000
_cell.angle_alpha   90.00
_cell.angle_beta   90.00
_cell.angle_gamma   90.00
#
_symmetry.space_group_name_H-M   'P 1'
#
loop_
_entity.id
_entity.type
_entity.pdbx_description
1 polymer ?
#
loop_
_entity_poly.entity_id
_entity_poly.type
_entity_poly.pdbx_seq_one_letter_code
_entity_poly.pdbx_strand_id
1 'polypeptide(L)'
;MRCILLTLLLLLTTSAQSQVIFNVPEIDVPVSEYINLPVEIETAGEIVGSLEFALNYDPDYLEFVSITVTPKAQEWLTYTMDWEGETVRWGGYDASFGNFTISNTTELFTVRFRVTNQNWTEIPITIGRKTAGTELGWDIEVENTDGYVNKRMTAFEVRPADGIYGMVYPVPTTGPITFDLTVPDNGDYIVRVINYGGRQYLQERKTFFAGWVQFQMDLSTLPQGVYLLQVTNGKFVKTFKTIKK
;
A
#
# COMPACT_ATOMS: atom_id res chain seq x y z
N MET A 1 25.12 30.97 63.53
CA MET A 1 25.49 30.79 62.11
C MET A 1 24.56 29.74 61.49
N ARG A 2 23.59 30.15 60.68
CA ARG A 2 22.70 29.27 59.95
C ARG A 2 23.15 29.32 58.50
N CYS A 3 23.72 28.23 57.98
CA CYS A 3 24.02 28.03 56.57
C CYS A 3 22.71 27.78 55.81
N ILE A 4 22.35 28.68 54.92
CA ILE A 4 21.25 28.52 54.00
C ILE A 4 21.86 27.81 52.77
N LEU A 5 21.49 26.52 52.58
CA LEU A 5 21.85 25.73 51.40
C LEU A 5 20.90 26.12 50.26
N LEU A 6 21.40 26.90 49.30
CA LEU A 6 20.66 27.30 48.12
C LEU A 6 20.75 26.15 47.11
N THR A 7 19.70 25.32 47.02
CA THR A 7 19.58 24.26 46.03
C THR A 7 19.16 24.89 44.69
N LEU A 8 20.11 25.00 43.78
CA LEU A 8 19.87 25.45 42.40
C LEU A 8 19.15 24.31 41.63
N LEU A 9 17.84 24.42 41.49
CA LEU A 9 17.05 23.51 40.66
C LEU A 9 17.31 23.85 39.18
N LEU A 10 18.18 23.08 38.53
CA LEU A 10 18.39 23.16 37.07
C LEU A 10 17.16 22.58 36.38
N LEU A 11 16.25 23.43 35.95
CA LEU A 11 15.17 23.08 35.03
C LEU A 11 15.82 22.78 33.64
N LEU A 12 16.07 21.55 33.37
CA LEU A 12 16.30 21.07 32.01
C LEU A 12 14.99 21.23 31.22
N THR A 13 14.82 22.37 30.59
CA THR A 13 13.82 22.51 29.54
C THR A 13 14.33 21.72 28.36
N THR A 14 13.86 20.51 28.17
CA THR A 14 13.94 19.86 26.88
C THR A 14 13.06 20.67 25.94
N SER A 15 13.68 21.54 25.14
CA SER A 15 13.00 22.11 23.98
C SER A 15 12.59 20.91 23.11
N ALA A 16 11.30 20.66 22.99
CA ALA A 16 10.82 19.81 21.91
C ALA A 16 11.28 20.51 20.62
N GLN A 17 12.26 19.93 19.95
CA GLN A 17 12.73 20.44 18.68
C GLN A 17 11.61 20.11 17.70
N SER A 18 11.03 21.11 17.11
CA SER A 18 10.01 20.94 16.10
C SER A 18 10.67 20.38 14.84
N GLN A 19 10.05 19.41 14.24
CA GLN A 19 10.66 18.53 13.29
C GLN A 19 9.64 18.07 12.25
N VAL A 20 10.04 18.06 11.00
CA VAL A 20 9.28 17.42 9.93
C VAL A 20 9.77 15.99 9.80
N ILE A 21 8.84 15.04 9.76
CA ILE A 21 9.15 13.61 9.62
C ILE A 21 8.52 13.11 8.33
N PHE A 22 9.34 12.60 7.42
CA PHE A 22 8.87 11.78 6.30
C PHE A 22 8.84 10.31 6.70
N ASN A 23 7.75 9.65 6.39
CA ASN A 23 7.57 8.24 6.67
C ASN A 23 7.21 7.47 5.39
N VAL A 24 8.02 6.48 5.07
CA VAL A 24 7.67 5.45 4.09
C VAL A 24 7.25 4.22 4.88
N PRO A 25 5.96 3.86 4.86
CA PRO A 25 5.50 2.72 5.64
C PRO A 25 6.01 1.41 5.05
N GLU A 26 6.12 0.41 5.90
CA GLU A 26 6.24 -0.97 5.48
C GLU A 26 4.88 -1.44 4.93
N ILE A 27 4.85 -1.94 3.70
CA ILE A 27 3.62 -2.40 3.06
C ILE A 27 3.73 -3.84 2.57
N ASP A 28 2.70 -4.61 2.82
CA ASP A 28 2.55 -5.95 2.27
C ASP A 28 1.72 -5.90 0.98
N VAL A 29 2.32 -6.26 -0.13
CA VAL A 29 1.64 -6.26 -1.42
C VAL A 29 1.51 -7.67 -2.00
N PRO A 30 0.37 -8.00 -2.61
CA PRO A 30 0.25 -9.22 -3.38
C PRO A 30 1.17 -9.15 -4.60
N VAL A 31 1.44 -10.29 -5.21
CA VAL A 31 2.11 -10.34 -6.52
C VAL A 31 1.27 -9.55 -7.51
N SER A 32 1.80 -8.43 -7.96
CA SER A 32 1.09 -7.47 -8.83
C SER A 32 2.06 -6.87 -9.84
N GLU A 33 1.53 -6.38 -10.95
CA GLU A 33 2.30 -5.61 -11.92
C GLU A 33 2.63 -4.20 -11.42
N TYR A 34 1.81 -3.66 -10.53
CA TYR A 34 1.95 -2.30 -10.00
C TYR A 34 1.87 -2.29 -8.48
N ILE A 35 2.67 -1.42 -7.89
CA ILE A 35 2.69 -1.12 -6.46
C ILE A 35 2.34 0.36 -6.28
N ASN A 36 1.45 0.66 -5.35
CA ASN A 36 1.14 2.02 -4.91
C ASN A 36 1.70 2.18 -3.49
N LEU A 37 2.75 2.99 -3.37
CA LEU A 37 3.46 3.23 -2.12
C LEU A 37 3.02 4.59 -1.57
N PRO A 38 2.33 4.65 -0.43
CA PRO A 38 2.06 5.91 0.23
C PRO A 38 3.34 6.50 0.82
N VAL A 39 3.50 7.80 0.75
CA VAL A 39 4.51 8.54 1.51
C VAL A 39 3.78 9.49 2.44
N GLU A 40 4.07 9.35 3.70
CA GLU A 40 3.41 10.06 4.78
C GLU A 40 4.31 11.16 5.34
N ILE A 41 3.70 12.18 5.91
CA ILE A 41 4.40 13.28 6.55
C ILE A 41 3.74 13.64 7.88
N GLU A 42 4.56 14.07 8.82
CA GLU A 42 4.15 14.75 10.04
C GLU A 42 4.99 16.02 10.19
N THR A 43 4.38 17.16 10.49
CA THR A 43 5.10 18.43 10.64
C THR A 43 5.32 18.80 12.10
N ALA A 44 4.85 17.99 13.05
CA ALA A 44 4.94 18.23 14.50
C ALA A 44 4.47 19.64 14.93
N GLY A 45 3.52 20.22 14.20
CA GLY A 45 2.99 21.56 14.45
C GLY A 45 3.75 22.68 13.75
N GLU A 46 4.82 22.39 13.00
CA GLU A 46 5.50 23.37 12.17
C GLU A 46 4.64 23.82 10.99
N ILE A 47 4.80 25.10 10.65
CA ILE A 47 4.23 25.69 9.43
C ILE A 47 5.25 25.50 8.31
N VAL A 48 4.95 24.61 7.39
CA VAL A 48 5.84 24.23 6.29
C VAL A 48 5.41 24.98 5.03
N GLY A 49 6.33 25.72 4.44
CA GLY A 49 6.13 26.44 3.17
C GLY A 49 6.77 25.72 1.98
N SER A 50 7.73 24.85 2.20
CA SER A 50 8.38 24.06 1.13
C SER A 50 8.86 22.70 1.64
N LEU A 51 8.81 21.72 0.75
CA LEU A 51 9.29 20.35 0.99
C LEU A 51 10.01 19.83 -0.26
N GLU A 52 11.11 19.11 -0.06
CA GLU A 52 11.78 18.32 -1.09
C GLU A 52 12.28 17.02 -0.47
N PHE A 53 12.16 15.93 -1.22
CA PHE A 53 12.81 14.67 -0.87
C PHE A 53 13.18 13.88 -2.13
N ALA A 54 14.07 12.93 -1.94
CA ALA A 54 14.44 11.92 -2.92
C ALA A 54 14.10 10.54 -2.37
N LEU A 55 13.32 9.77 -3.11
CA LEU A 55 12.98 8.40 -2.80
C LEU A 55 13.86 7.48 -3.64
N ASN A 56 14.71 6.68 -3.01
CA ASN A 56 15.56 5.71 -3.69
C ASN A 56 14.87 4.34 -3.71
N TYR A 57 14.97 3.66 -4.82
CA TYR A 57 14.41 2.33 -5.05
C TYR A 57 15.36 1.48 -5.89
N ASP A 58 15.15 0.17 -5.91
CA ASP A 58 15.97 -0.75 -6.68
C ASP A 58 15.40 -0.93 -8.11
N PRO A 59 16.11 -0.46 -9.16
CA PRO A 59 15.66 -0.53 -10.54
C PRO A 59 15.62 -1.95 -11.10
N ASP A 60 16.29 -2.92 -10.47
CA ASP A 60 16.22 -4.31 -10.87
C ASP A 60 14.83 -4.92 -10.62
N TYR A 61 14.05 -4.30 -9.72
CA TYR A 61 12.71 -4.76 -9.33
C TYR A 61 11.60 -3.78 -9.65
N LEU A 62 11.89 -2.48 -9.62
CA LEU A 62 10.89 -1.42 -9.75
C LEU A 62 11.25 -0.44 -10.86
N GLU A 63 10.22 0.06 -11.52
CA GLU A 63 10.28 1.18 -12.46
C GLU A 63 9.28 2.24 -12.03
N PHE A 64 9.73 3.48 -11.89
CA PHE A 64 8.85 4.59 -11.54
C PHE A 64 7.81 4.86 -12.64
N VAL A 65 6.56 5.08 -12.24
CA VAL A 65 5.44 5.38 -13.17
C VAL A 65 4.90 6.79 -12.95
N SER A 66 4.51 7.12 -11.71
CA SER A 66 3.88 8.41 -11.41
C SER A 66 3.83 8.69 -9.91
N ILE A 67 3.61 9.97 -9.59
CA ILE A 67 3.18 10.41 -8.26
C ILE A 67 1.75 10.96 -8.36
N THR A 68 0.91 10.58 -7.42
CA THR A 68 -0.42 11.16 -7.23
C THR A 68 -0.44 11.89 -5.89
N VAL A 69 -0.62 13.20 -5.92
CA VAL A 69 -0.71 14.03 -4.71
C VAL A 69 -2.10 13.97 -4.11
N THR A 70 -2.17 13.99 -2.79
CA THR A 70 -3.44 14.08 -2.06
C THR A 70 -4.05 15.49 -2.18
N PRO A 71 -5.34 15.67 -1.89
CA PRO A 71 -5.97 16.99 -1.91
C PRO A 71 -5.26 18.06 -1.08
N LYS A 72 -4.56 17.66 0.00
CA LYS A 72 -3.77 18.59 0.82
C LYS A 72 -2.58 19.19 0.08
N ALA A 73 -1.96 18.44 -0.81
CA ALA A 73 -0.78 18.88 -1.58
C ALA A 73 -1.15 19.43 -2.97
N GLN A 74 -2.41 19.34 -3.39
CA GLN A 74 -2.85 19.77 -4.73
C GLN A 74 -2.75 21.29 -4.96
N GLU A 75 -2.79 22.08 -3.90
CA GLU A 75 -2.67 23.55 -3.98
C GLU A 75 -1.23 24.02 -4.09
N TRP A 76 -0.28 23.12 -3.90
CA TRP A 76 1.14 23.42 -3.99
C TRP A 76 1.62 23.37 -5.43
N LEU A 77 2.56 24.26 -5.74
CA LEU A 77 3.33 24.13 -6.97
C LEU A 77 4.36 23.01 -6.80
N THR A 78 4.18 21.92 -7.52
CA THR A 78 4.98 20.71 -7.35
C THR A 78 5.75 20.37 -8.62
N TYR A 79 6.86 19.68 -8.44
CA TYR A 79 7.61 19.03 -9.53
C TYR A 79 7.94 17.58 -9.13
N THR A 80 8.03 16.73 -10.14
CA THR A 80 8.47 15.34 -10.00
C THR A 80 9.52 15.06 -11.05
N MET A 81 10.59 14.37 -10.68
CA MET A 81 11.67 13.98 -11.56
C MET A 81 12.10 12.55 -11.23
N ASP A 82 12.12 11.69 -12.24
CA ASP A 82 12.82 10.41 -12.18
C ASP A 82 14.28 10.65 -12.55
N TRP A 83 15.19 10.28 -11.67
CA TRP A 83 16.62 10.50 -11.83
C TRP A 83 17.33 9.16 -12.04
N GLU A 84 17.83 8.96 -13.26
CA GLU A 84 18.62 7.78 -13.65
C GLU A 84 17.93 6.42 -13.41
N GLY A 85 16.60 6.41 -13.22
CA GLY A 85 15.82 5.19 -12.97
C GLY A 85 16.04 4.55 -11.59
N GLU A 86 16.68 5.25 -10.65
CA GLU A 86 16.98 4.75 -9.30
C GLU A 86 16.42 5.64 -8.19
N THR A 87 16.10 6.89 -8.52
CA THR A 87 15.68 7.91 -7.56
C THR A 87 14.55 8.75 -8.09
N VAL A 88 13.44 8.80 -7.38
CA VAL A 88 12.35 9.74 -7.65
C VAL A 88 12.51 10.96 -6.75
N ARG A 89 12.67 12.13 -7.35
CA ARG A 89 12.65 13.41 -6.64
C ARG A 89 11.29 14.05 -6.75
N TRP A 90 10.81 14.51 -5.64
CA TRP A 90 9.63 15.33 -5.57
C TRP A 90 9.91 16.56 -4.72
N GLY A 91 9.36 17.68 -5.15
CA GLY A 91 9.40 18.89 -4.37
C GLY A 91 8.16 19.72 -4.60
N GLY A 92 7.80 20.49 -3.61
CA GLY A 92 6.67 21.40 -3.67
C GLY A 92 6.85 22.59 -2.74
N TYR A 93 6.21 23.70 -3.10
CA TYR A 93 6.12 24.87 -2.26
C TYR A 93 4.74 25.51 -2.35
N ASP A 94 4.32 26.11 -1.25
CA ASP A 94 3.08 26.86 -1.17
C ASP A 94 3.26 28.28 -1.72
N ALA A 95 2.76 28.51 -2.93
CA ALA A 95 2.83 29.83 -3.56
C ALA A 95 1.83 30.85 -2.96
N SER A 96 0.87 30.39 -2.16
CA SER A 96 -0.16 31.23 -1.54
C SER A 96 0.23 31.76 -0.16
N PHE A 97 1.41 31.33 0.35
CA PHE A 97 1.84 31.57 1.72
C PHE A 97 0.82 31.06 2.75
N GLY A 98 0.11 29.99 2.40
CA GLY A 98 -0.84 29.32 3.28
C GLY A 98 -0.15 28.51 4.37
N ASN A 99 -0.90 28.09 5.34
CA ASN A 99 -0.40 27.30 6.46
C ASN A 99 -0.55 25.81 6.14
N PHE A 100 0.55 25.14 5.82
CA PHE A 100 0.57 23.69 5.73
C PHE A 100 1.08 23.11 7.05
N THR A 101 0.14 22.64 7.86
CA THR A 101 0.44 22.05 9.17
C THR A 101 -0.27 20.71 9.29
N ILE A 102 0.47 19.67 9.68
CA ILE A 102 -0.05 18.34 9.92
C ILE A 102 0.36 17.90 11.31
N SER A 103 -0.61 17.75 12.20
CA SER A 103 -0.37 17.34 13.59
C SER A 103 -0.26 15.84 13.81
N ASN A 104 -0.66 15.06 12.82
CA ASN A 104 -0.59 13.59 12.84
C ASN A 104 -0.04 13.12 11.50
N THR A 105 0.59 11.94 11.49
CA THR A 105 1.06 11.30 10.26
C THR A 105 -0.08 11.21 9.25
N THR A 106 0.16 11.74 8.08
CA THR A 106 -0.85 11.84 7.00
C THR A 106 -0.19 11.54 5.65
N GLU A 107 -0.86 10.77 4.81
CA GLU A 107 -0.42 10.56 3.44
C GLU A 107 -0.38 11.88 2.67
N LEU A 108 0.79 12.21 2.13
CA LEU A 108 1.00 13.40 1.32
C LEU A 108 0.81 13.09 -0.16
N PHE A 109 1.31 11.95 -0.61
CA PHE A 109 1.16 11.44 -1.97
C PHE A 109 1.40 9.94 -2.02
N THR A 110 1.00 9.34 -3.14
CA THR A 110 1.23 7.95 -3.47
C THR A 110 2.20 7.88 -4.64
N VAL A 111 3.27 7.12 -4.51
CA VAL A 111 4.20 6.79 -5.61
C VAL A 111 3.76 5.48 -6.24
N ARG A 112 3.58 5.47 -7.55
CA ARG A 112 3.25 4.26 -8.30
C ARG A 112 4.50 3.72 -8.99
N PHE A 113 4.81 2.47 -8.72
CA PHE A 113 5.86 1.71 -9.40
C PHE A 113 5.28 0.58 -10.24
N ARG A 114 5.93 0.26 -11.35
CA ARG A 114 5.76 -0.99 -12.09
C ARG A 114 6.78 -2.00 -11.59
N VAL A 115 6.34 -3.22 -11.33
CA VAL A 115 7.24 -4.31 -10.94
C VAL A 115 7.83 -4.93 -12.21
N THR A 116 9.13 -4.81 -12.40
CA THR A 116 9.86 -5.30 -13.57
C THR A 116 10.34 -6.74 -13.41
N ASN A 117 10.54 -7.16 -12.17
CA ASN A 117 11.02 -8.50 -11.82
C ASN A 117 10.26 -9.01 -10.60
N GLN A 118 9.73 -10.22 -10.68
CA GLN A 118 8.93 -10.82 -9.60
C GLN A 118 9.77 -11.67 -8.61
N ASN A 119 11.08 -11.74 -8.81
CA ASN A 119 11.95 -12.58 -7.99
C ASN A 119 12.51 -11.82 -6.78
N TRP A 120 11.62 -11.35 -5.91
CA TRP A 120 11.95 -10.64 -4.68
C TRP A 120 11.09 -11.12 -3.51
N THR A 121 11.52 -10.86 -2.29
CA THR A 121 10.75 -11.08 -1.06
C THR A 121 10.47 -9.76 -0.35
N GLU A 122 11.43 -8.86 -0.39
CA GLU A 122 11.43 -7.54 0.22
C GLU A 122 12.20 -6.59 -0.70
N ILE A 123 11.69 -5.38 -0.90
CA ILE A 123 12.37 -4.31 -1.64
C ILE A 123 12.49 -3.11 -0.70
N PRO A 124 13.71 -2.69 -0.35
CA PRO A 124 13.92 -1.51 0.47
C PRO A 124 13.58 -0.24 -0.33
N ILE A 125 12.93 0.69 0.34
CA ILE A 125 12.64 2.02 -0.16
C ILE A 125 13.20 3.01 0.86
N THR A 126 14.17 3.82 0.45
CA THR A 126 14.86 4.72 1.37
C THR A 126 14.64 6.18 0.97
N ILE A 127 14.58 7.05 1.97
CA ILE A 127 14.56 8.48 1.72
C ILE A 127 16.00 9.00 1.75
N GLY A 128 16.45 9.48 0.60
CA GLY A 128 17.75 10.09 0.43
C GLY A 128 17.78 11.56 0.85
N ARG A 129 18.03 12.48 -0.11
CA ARG A 129 17.97 13.92 0.15
C ARG A 129 16.57 14.33 0.59
N LYS A 130 16.51 15.14 1.64
CA LYS A 130 15.27 15.69 2.20
C LYS A 130 15.52 17.10 2.73
N THR A 131 14.58 18.00 2.48
CA THR A 131 14.60 19.35 3.04
C THR A 131 13.17 19.81 3.33
N ALA A 132 13.02 20.65 4.33
CA ALA A 132 11.80 21.40 4.60
C ALA A 132 12.17 22.83 4.93
N GLY A 133 11.31 23.75 4.58
CA GLY A 133 11.47 25.17 4.89
C GLY A 133 10.17 25.81 5.31
N THR A 134 10.27 26.85 6.13
CA THR A 134 9.15 27.72 6.48
C THR A 134 8.73 28.60 5.30
N GLU A 135 7.61 29.29 5.42
CA GLU A 135 7.17 30.33 4.46
C GLU A 135 8.21 31.43 4.23
N LEU A 136 9.05 31.70 5.23
CA LEU A 136 10.10 32.74 5.16
C LEU A 136 11.44 32.20 4.62
N GLY A 137 11.49 30.91 4.25
CA GLY A 137 12.70 30.27 3.70
C GLY A 137 13.70 29.82 4.77
N TRP A 138 13.31 29.73 6.04
CA TRP A 138 14.15 29.16 7.09
C TRP A 138 14.10 27.63 7.01
N ASP A 139 15.26 26.99 7.16
CA ASP A 139 15.35 25.53 7.18
C ASP A 139 14.66 24.95 8.43
N ILE A 140 13.92 23.87 8.24
CA ILE A 140 13.32 23.06 9.28
C ILE A 140 14.08 21.74 9.35
N GLU A 141 14.35 21.24 10.55
CA GLU A 141 14.96 19.92 10.72
C GLU A 141 14.04 18.81 10.17
N VAL A 142 14.62 17.88 9.42
CA VAL A 142 13.87 16.81 8.76
C VAL A 142 14.44 15.45 9.13
N GLU A 143 13.60 14.59 9.66
CA GLU A 143 13.89 13.15 9.83
C GLU A 143 13.11 12.31 8.84
N ASN A 144 13.46 11.04 8.74
CA ASN A 144 12.71 10.06 7.96
C ASN A 144 12.72 8.69 8.62
N THR A 145 11.69 7.92 8.27
CA THR A 145 11.66 6.48 8.44
C THR A 145 11.63 5.83 7.06
N ASP A 146 12.61 5.01 6.78
CA ASP A 146 12.66 4.21 5.56
C ASP A 146 11.67 3.06 5.64
N GLY A 147 11.14 2.63 4.49
CA GLY A 147 10.15 1.59 4.42
C GLY A 147 10.59 0.41 3.57
N TYR A 148 9.72 -0.57 3.53
CA TYR A 148 9.91 -1.78 2.75
C TYR A 148 8.62 -2.15 2.03
N VAL A 149 8.76 -2.62 0.80
CA VAL A 149 7.69 -3.32 0.12
C VAL A 149 7.92 -4.80 0.31
N ASN A 150 7.09 -5.43 1.12
CA ASN A 150 7.12 -6.86 1.34
C ASN A 150 6.21 -7.56 0.34
N LYS A 151 6.72 -8.59 -0.29
CA LYS A 151 5.88 -9.49 -1.05
C LYS A 151 5.02 -10.26 -0.06
N ARG A 152 3.70 -10.03 -0.11
CA ARG A 152 2.77 -10.83 0.69
C ARG A 152 2.92 -12.29 0.27
N MET A 153 3.70 -13.03 1.05
CA MET A 153 3.67 -14.47 1.00
C MET A 153 2.32 -14.87 1.60
N THR A 154 1.29 -15.01 0.75
CA THR A 154 0.15 -15.80 1.20
C THR A 154 0.73 -17.12 1.61
N ALA A 155 0.31 -17.65 2.77
CA ALA A 155 0.85 -18.89 3.36
C ALA A 155 0.74 -20.13 2.43
N PHE A 156 0.50 -19.92 1.16
CA PHE A 156 0.40 -20.88 0.07
C PHE A 156 1.12 -20.32 -1.17
N GLU A 157 2.43 -20.10 -1.12
CA GLU A 157 3.24 -20.34 -2.32
C GLU A 157 3.32 -21.84 -2.57
N VAL A 158 2.20 -22.46 -2.83
CA VAL A 158 2.22 -23.73 -3.53
C VAL A 158 2.49 -23.39 -4.99
N ARG A 159 3.57 -23.91 -5.50
CA ARG A 159 4.03 -23.67 -6.88
C ARG A 159 2.84 -23.86 -7.84
N PRO A 160 2.65 -22.95 -8.81
CA PRO A 160 1.50 -23.00 -9.73
C PRO A 160 1.28 -24.33 -10.45
N ALA A 161 2.30 -25.21 -10.47
CA ALA A 161 2.24 -26.52 -11.11
C ALA A 161 1.24 -27.50 -10.48
N ASP A 162 0.81 -27.28 -9.22
CA ASP A 162 0.12 -28.31 -8.45
C ASP A 162 -1.40 -28.10 -8.30
N GLY A 163 -1.99 -27.02 -8.85
CA GLY A 163 -3.44 -26.83 -8.82
C GLY A 163 -3.91 -25.39 -8.62
N ILE A 164 -5.20 -25.23 -8.29
CA ILE A 164 -5.83 -23.95 -7.95
C ILE A 164 -5.85 -23.82 -6.44
N TYR A 165 -5.32 -22.71 -5.90
CA TYR A 165 -5.23 -22.43 -4.46
C TYR A 165 -5.87 -21.08 -4.14
N GLY A 166 -6.14 -20.83 -2.85
CA GLY A 166 -6.63 -19.54 -2.38
C GLY A 166 -7.82 -19.63 -1.45
N MET A 167 -8.51 -18.52 -1.31
CA MET A 167 -9.64 -18.36 -0.40
C MET A 167 -10.79 -17.57 -1.05
N VAL A 168 -11.93 -17.61 -0.37
CA VAL A 168 -13.09 -16.78 -0.71
C VAL A 168 -13.57 -16.07 0.55
N TYR A 169 -13.95 -14.81 0.42
CA TYR A 169 -14.44 -14.00 1.52
C TYR A 169 -15.40 -12.90 1.07
N PRO A 170 -16.28 -12.40 1.97
CA PRO A 170 -16.52 -12.86 3.33
C PRO A 170 -17.28 -14.20 3.37
N VAL A 171 -17.02 -15.01 4.40
CA VAL A 171 -17.80 -16.20 4.71
C VAL A 171 -18.21 -16.12 6.19
N PRO A 172 -19.51 -16.01 6.50
CA PRO A 172 -20.69 -15.94 5.63
C PRO A 172 -20.78 -14.64 4.82
N THR A 173 -21.56 -14.67 3.71
CA THR A 173 -21.83 -13.49 2.87
C THR A 173 -23.30 -13.11 2.86
N THR A 174 -23.58 -11.82 2.61
CA THR A 174 -24.94 -11.31 2.30
C THR A 174 -25.20 -11.17 0.81
N GLY A 175 -24.15 -11.34 -0.04
CA GLY A 175 -24.23 -11.23 -1.50
C GLY A 175 -22.87 -11.25 -2.15
N PRO A 176 -22.16 -10.12 -2.21
CA PRO A 176 -20.84 -10.06 -2.84
C PRO A 176 -19.85 -10.98 -2.13
N ILE A 177 -19.07 -11.73 -2.93
CA ILE A 177 -17.99 -12.58 -2.44
C ILE A 177 -16.76 -12.38 -3.33
N THR A 178 -15.60 -12.26 -2.71
CA THR A 178 -14.33 -12.11 -3.39
C THR A 178 -13.61 -13.46 -3.43
N PHE A 179 -13.10 -13.80 -4.60
CA PHE A 179 -12.17 -14.90 -4.81
C PHE A 179 -10.76 -14.32 -4.87
N ASP A 180 -9.88 -14.87 -4.08
CA ASP A 180 -8.45 -14.56 -4.02
C ASP A 180 -7.71 -15.87 -4.27
N LEU A 181 -7.22 -16.07 -5.50
CA LEU A 181 -6.75 -17.36 -5.99
C LEU A 181 -5.36 -17.23 -6.62
N THR A 182 -4.61 -18.33 -6.56
CA THR A 182 -3.47 -18.59 -7.42
C THR A 182 -3.85 -19.71 -8.40
N VAL A 183 -3.69 -19.43 -9.70
CA VAL A 183 -4.02 -20.39 -10.77
C VAL A 183 -2.75 -20.85 -11.49
N PRO A 184 -2.65 -22.15 -11.87
CA PRO A 184 -1.41 -22.73 -12.39
C PRO A 184 -1.13 -22.42 -13.86
N ASP A 185 -2.17 -22.22 -14.66
CA ASP A 185 -2.06 -22.13 -16.12
C ASP A 185 -2.79 -20.88 -16.65
N ASN A 186 -2.29 -20.32 -17.76
CA ASN A 186 -3.05 -19.35 -18.55
C ASN A 186 -4.24 -20.04 -19.21
N GLY A 187 -5.38 -19.36 -19.29
CA GLY A 187 -6.52 -19.87 -20.04
C GLY A 187 -7.88 -19.59 -19.42
N ASP A 188 -8.88 -20.31 -19.93
CA ASP A 188 -10.26 -20.17 -19.50
C ASP A 188 -10.56 -21.03 -18.29
N TYR A 189 -11.14 -20.38 -17.30
CA TYR A 189 -11.64 -21.00 -16.08
C TYR A 189 -13.15 -20.87 -16.00
N ILE A 190 -13.80 -21.92 -15.52
CA ILE A 190 -15.23 -21.92 -15.24
C ILE A 190 -15.42 -21.82 -13.73
N VAL A 191 -16.15 -20.79 -13.31
CA VAL A 191 -16.57 -20.58 -11.91
C VAL A 191 -18.05 -20.95 -11.81
N ARG A 192 -18.39 -21.89 -10.90
CA ARG A 192 -19.76 -22.35 -10.68
C ARG A 192 -20.19 -22.15 -9.24
N VAL A 193 -21.45 -21.84 -9.05
CA VAL A 193 -22.11 -21.84 -7.74
C VAL A 193 -23.14 -22.95 -7.70
N ILE A 194 -22.95 -23.88 -6.80
CA ILE A 194 -23.75 -25.11 -6.67
C ILE A 194 -24.28 -25.18 -5.24
N ASN A 195 -25.54 -25.51 -5.04
CA ASN A 195 -26.02 -25.77 -3.69
C ASN A 195 -25.57 -27.16 -3.18
N TYR A 196 -25.81 -27.42 -1.91
CA TYR A 196 -25.43 -28.70 -1.30
C TYR A 196 -26.14 -29.91 -1.92
N GLY A 197 -27.30 -29.72 -2.60
CA GLY A 197 -28.02 -30.75 -3.33
C GLY A 197 -27.53 -30.97 -4.78
N GLY A 198 -26.44 -30.30 -5.18
CA GLY A 198 -25.84 -30.43 -6.52
C GLY A 198 -26.49 -29.57 -7.60
N ARG A 199 -27.51 -28.76 -7.29
CA ARG A 199 -28.13 -27.84 -8.23
C ARG A 199 -27.20 -26.63 -8.50
N GLN A 200 -26.87 -26.42 -9.77
CA GLN A 200 -26.12 -25.28 -10.24
C GLN A 200 -27.04 -24.03 -10.32
N TYR A 201 -26.58 -22.89 -9.77
CA TYR A 201 -27.28 -21.62 -9.78
C TYR A 201 -26.63 -20.59 -10.70
N LEU A 202 -25.29 -20.51 -10.66
CA LEU A 202 -24.51 -19.57 -11.47
C LEU A 202 -23.36 -20.32 -12.16
N GLN A 203 -22.98 -19.81 -13.33
CA GLN A 203 -21.76 -20.21 -14.01
C GLN A 203 -21.22 -19.03 -14.79
N GLU A 204 -19.93 -18.73 -14.58
CA GLU A 204 -19.20 -17.71 -15.34
C GLU A 204 -17.95 -18.32 -15.95
N ARG A 205 -17.57 -17.85 -17.13
CA ARG A 205 -16.27 -18.12 -17.73
C ARG A 205 -15.39 -16.89 -17.55
N LYS A 206 -14.17 -17.10 -17.08
CA LYS A 206 -13.17 -16.04 -16.88
C LYS A 206 -11.85 -16.50 -17.46
N THR A 207 -11.15 -15.62 -18.17
CA THR A 207 -9.80 -15.88 -18.66
C THR A 207 -8.80 -15.34 -17.66
N PHE A 208 -7.90 -16.18 -17.20
CA PHE A 208 -6.84 -15.81 -16.27
C PHE A 208 -5.45 -16.08 -16.86
N PHE A 209 -4.48 -15.33 -16.36
CA PHE A 209 -3.07 -15.63 -16.52
C PHE A 209 -2.57 -16.39 -15.29
N ALA A 210 -1.60 -17.28 -15.48
CA ALA A 210 -0.99 -18.04 -14.39
C ALA A 210 -0.46 -17.10 -13.31
N GLY A 211 -0.68 -17.46 -12.05
CA GLY A 211 -0.33 -16.65 -10.90
C GLY A 211 -1.55 -16.22 -10.10
N TRP A 212 -1.39 -15.14 -9.35
CA TRP A 212 -2.44 -14.59 -8.49
C TRP A 212 -3.52 -13.86 -9.29
N VAL A 213 -4.79 -14.15 -8.96
CA VAL A 213 -5.97 -13.51 -9.55
C VAL A 213 -6.99 -13.20 -8.48
N GLN A 214 -7.61 -12.03 -8.57
CA GLN A 214 -8.68 -11.62 -7.69
C GLN A 214 -9.90 -11.20 -8.53
N PHE A 215 -11.08 -11.66 -8.14
CA PHE A 215 -12.34 -11.25 -8.77
C PHE A 215 -13.50 -11.39 -7.79
N GLN A 216 -14.61 -10.76 -8.13
CA GLN A 216 -15.83 -10.80 -7.34
C GLN A 216 -16.96 -11.51 -8.08
N MET A 217 -17.86 -12.12 -7.31
CA MET A 217 -19.12 -12.66 -7.77
C MET A 217 -20.23 -12.24 -6.82
N ASP A 218 -21.38 -11.89 -7.35
CA ASP A 218 -22.55 -11.50 -6.55
C ASP A 218 -23.52 -12.66 -6.39
N LEU A 219 -23.74 -13.06 -5.14
CA LEU A 219 -24.70 -14.09 -4.75
C LEU A 219 -26.02 -13.50 -4.19
N SER A 220 -26.24 -12.17 -4.30
CA SER A 220 -27.38 -11.48 -3.68
C SER A 220 -28.73 -12.05 -4.10
N THR A 221 -28.84 -12.52 -5.35
CA THR A 221 -30.06 -13.09 -5.92
C THR A 221 -30.36 -14.52 -5.49
N LEU A 222 -29.39 -15.19 -4.83
CA LEU A 222 -29.52 -16.57 -4.41
C LEU A 222 -30.26 -16.66 -3.07
N PRO A 223 -31.07 -17.73 -2.86
CA PRO A 223 -31.66 -18.01 -1.57
C PRO A 223 -30.62 -18.15 -0.45
N GLN A 224 -31.03 -17.96 0.79
CA GLN A 224 -30.20 -18.28 1.95
C GLN A 224 -29.85 -19.76 1.96
N GLY A 225 -28.59 -20.09 2.28
CA GLY A 225 -28.18 -21.50 2.31
C GLY A 225 -26.66 -21.69 2.20
N VAL A 226 -26.28 -22.96 2.12
CA VAL A 226 -24.89 -23.37 1.93
C VAL A 226 -24.63 -23.60 0.44
N TYR A 227 -23.57 -23.01 -0.05
CA TYR A 227 -23.14 -23.14 -1.44
C TYR A 227 -21.71 -23.63 -1.56
N LEU A 228 -21.46 -24.37 -2.61
CA LEU A 228 -20.15 -24.77 -3.08
C LEU A 228 -19.77 -23.90 -4.29
N LEU A 229 -18.63 -23.24 -4.18
CA LEU A 229 -18.07 -22.38 -5.21
C LEU A 229 -16.93 -23.18 -5.88
N GLN A 230 -17.13 -23.61 -7.10
CA GLN A 230 -16.18 -24.44 -7.83
C GLN A 230 -15.48 -23.63 -8.90
N VAL A 231 -14.14 -23.69 -8.94
CA VAL A 231 -13.30 -23.09 -9.97
C VAL A 231 -12.54 -24.20 -10.68
N THR A 232 -12.60 -24.23 -12.01
CA THR A 232 -11.92 -25.28 -12.80
C THR A 232 -11.48 -24.77 -14.17
N ASN A 233 -10.33 -25.25 -14.66
CA ASN A 233 -9.88 -25.11 -16.04
C ASN A 233 -9.96 -26.42 -16.84
N GLY A 234 -10.66 -27.43 -16.29
CA GLY A 234 -10.75 -28.75 -16.89
C GLY A 234 -9.64 -29.71 -16.45
N LYS A 235 -8.45 -29.20 -16.11
CA LYS A 235 -7.32 -29.99 -15.60
C LYS A 235 -7.31 -30.01 -14.09
N PHE A 236 -7.58 -28.85 -13.47
CA PHE A 236 -7.63 -28.66 -12.02
C PHE A 236 -9.01 -28.21 -11.59
N VAL A 237 -9.39 -28.58 -10.38
CA VAL A 237 -10.66 -28.21 -9.75
C VAL A 237 -10.40 -27.80 -8.30
N LYS A 238 -10.91 -26.64 -7.91
CA LYS A 238 -10.94 -26.20 -6.50
C LYS A 238 -12.36 -25.88 -6.09
N THR A 239 -12.74 -26.32 -4.90
CA THR A 239 -14.07 -26.07 -4.33
C THR A 239 -13.95 -25.38 -2.98
N PHE A 240 -14.69 -24.30 -2.83
CA PHE A 240 -14.81 -23.54 -1.59
C PHE A 240 -16.24 -23.66 -1.07
N LYS A 241 -16.42 -23.61 0.25
CA LYS A 241 -17.73 -23.57 0.88
C LYS A 241 -18.04 -22.16 1.35
N THR A 242 -19.25 -21.68 1.06
CA THR A 242 -19.75 -20.40 1.62
C THR A 242 -21.15 -20.59 2.19
N ILE A 243 -21.56 -19.62 3.01
CA ILE A 243 -22.90 -19.54 3.62
C ILE A 243 -23.50 -18.21 3.20
N LYS A 244 -24.60 -18.22 2.47
CA LYS A 244 -25.40 -17.06 2.14
C LYS A 244 -26.43 -16.82 3.25
N LYS A 245 -26.38 -15.65 3.85
CA LYS A 245 -27.36 -15.14 4.84
C LYS A 245 -28.48 -14.39 4.17
#